data_ae76a9467f998befebb5689dca63fb16
#
_entry.id   ae76a9467f998befebb5689dca63fb16
#
_cell.length_a   1.000
_cell.length_b   1.000
_cell.length_c   1.000
_cell.angle_alpha   90.00
_cell.angle_beta   90.00
_cell.angle_gamma   90.00
#
_symmetry.space_group_name_H-M   'P 1'
#
loop_
_entity.id
_entity.type
_entity.pdbx_description
1 polymer ?
#
loop_
_entity_poly.entity_id
_entity_poly.type
_entity_poly.pdbx_seq_one_letter_code
_entity_poly.pdbx_strand_id
1 'polypeptide(L)'
;MSEENKLLIVSSMYNVEAWIERTIGSVLRQDYENYEYILVDDMSEDQTVDIAKRLTEGNEKITVLTNSEKKYSLRNIYEGIHALNPEKNDIIVTLDGDDWLANDQVFNTLNQRYNETGCWMTYGSYLEFPQGTRGVESSAYRPEDLGDDSFNFREGKWRVSHLRTFKYG
;
A
#
# COMPACT_ATOMS: atom_id res chain seq x y z
N MET A 1 14.23 -20.55 9.44
CA MET A 1 14.01 -19.18 8.94
C MET A 1 12.65 -19.20 8.29
N SER A 2 11.75 -18.30 8.64
CA SER A 2 10.47 -18.14 7.93
C SER A 2 10.76 -17.74 6.49
N GLU A 3 10.00 -18.28 5.54
CA GLU A 3 10.08 -17.90 4.14
C GLU A 3 9.76 -16.40 4.00
N GLU A 4 10.57 -15.65 3.26
CA GLU A 4 10.29 -14.25 2.97
C GLU A 4 9.33 -14.15 1.79
N ASN A 5 8.09 -13.73 2.06
CA ASN A 5 7.12 -13.45 1.01
C ASN A 5 7.58 -12.24 0.18
N LYS A 6 7.34 -12.26 -1.12
CA LYS A 6 7.57 -11.09 -1.96
C LYS A 6 6.46 -10.06 -1.72
N LEU A 7 6.84 -8.82 -1.39
CA LEU A 7 5.93 -7.70 -1.20
C LEU A 7 5.98 -6.78 -2.43
N LEU A 8 4.83 -6.51 -3.02
CA LEU A 8 4.67 -5.62 -4.16
C LEU A 8 3.89 -4.38 -3.72
N ILE A 9 4.61 -3.29 -3.52
CA ILE A 9 4.05 -2.04 -3.02
C ILE A 9 3.58 -1.19 -4.21
N VAL A 10 2.37 -0.65 -4.11
CA VAL A 10 1.81 0.24 -5.12
C VAL A 10 1.28 1.50 -4.45
N SER A 11 1.76 2.66 -4.91
CA SER A 11 1.22 3.97 -4.52
C SER A 11 0.69 4.72 -5.75
N SER A 12 -0.56 5.17 -5.66
CA SER A 12 -1.09 6.18 -6.59
C SER A 12 -0.82 7.55 -6.00
N MET A 13 -0.26 8.48 -6.77
CA MET A 13 0.06 9.83 -6.32
C MET A 13 -0.52 10.88 -7.26
N TYR A 14 -1.00 11.97 -6.67
CA TYR A 14 -1.48 13.15 -7.38
C TYR A 14 -1.38 14.39 -6.49
N ASN A 15 -0.49 15.33 -6.85
CA ASN A 15 -0.26 16.58 -6.12
C ASN A 15 0.03 16.35 -4.62
N VAL A 16 1.01 15.51 -4.32
CA VAL A 16 1.41 15.10 -2.96
C VAL A 16 2.83 15.55 -2.60
N GLU A 17 3.34 16.61 -3.19
CA GLU A 17 4.71 17.11 -2.97
C GLU A 17 5.05 17.30 -1.49
N ALA A 18 4.06 17.68 -0.67
CA ALA A 18 4.24 17.88 0.76
C ALA A 18 4.50 16.58 1.55
N TRP A 19 4.16 15.42 0.99
CA TRP A 19 4.13 14.15 1.71
C TRP A 19 4.99 13.06 1.08
N ILE A 20 5.17 13.09 -0.24
CA ILE A 20 5.80 12.01 -1.01
C ILE A 20 7.21 11.64 -0.53
N GLU A 21 7.98 12.59 0.00
CA GLU A 21 9.29 12.31 0.58
C GLU A 21 9.18 11.40 1.82
N ARG A 22 8.17 11.64 2.68
CA ARG A 22 7.90 10.79 3.84
C ARG A 22 7.41 9.42 3.44
N THR A 23 6.52 9.36 2.46
CA THR A 23 5.97 8.10 1.92
C THR A 23 7.09 7.21 1.41
N ILE A 24 7.90 7.69 0.46
CA ILE A 24 9.04 6.95 -0.11
C ILE A 24 10.07 6.62 0.97
N GLY A 25 10.44 7.59 1.80
CA GLY A 25 11.39 7.39 2.88
C GLY A 25 10.95 6.32 3.88
N SER A 26 9.65 6.16 4.12
CA SER A 26 9.12 5.13 5.00
C SER A 26 9.26 3.71 4.43
N VAL A 27 9.17 3.57 3.11
CA VAL A 27 9.42 2.30 2.40
C VAL A 27 10.90 1.98 2.35
N LEU A 28 11.75 2.96 2.01
CA LEU A 28 13.20 2.77 1.93
C LEU A 28 13.87 2.41 3.27
N ARG A 29 13.23 2.75 4.39
CA ARG A 29 13.75 2.42 5.74
C ARG A 29 13.30 1.05 6.25
N GLN A 30 12.49 0.31 5.51
CA GLN A 30 12.06 -1.02 5.96
C GLN A 30 13.25 -1.98 6.05
N ASP A 31 13.33 -2.70 7.16
CA ASP A 31 14.28 -3.80 7.38
C ASP A 31 13.76 -5.07 6.69
N TYR A 32 13.67 -5.03 5.36
CA TYR A 32 13.12 -6.11 4.54
C TYR A 32 13.64 -6.00 3.11
N GLU A 33 14.12 -7.11 2.55
CA GLU A 33 14.80 -7.07 1.25
C GLU A 33 13.93 -7.53 0.07
N ASN A 34 12.99 -8.44 0.31
CA ASN A 34 12.21 -9.05 -0.78
C ASN A 34 10.97 -8.22 -1.15
N TYR A 35 11.19 -7.01 -1.68
CA TYR A 35 10.11 -6.16 -2.15
C TYR A 35 10.42 -5.44 -3.46
N GLU A 36 9.36 -5.05 -4.16
CA GLU A 36 9.37 -4.08 -5.27
C GLU A 36 8.34 -2.99 -5.00
N TYR A 37 8.60 -1.79 -5.46
CA TYR A 37 7.73 -0.64 -5.24
C TYR A 37 7.47 0.12 -6.53
N ILE A 38 6.20 0.36 -6.85
CA ILE A 38 5.79 1.19 -7.97
C ILE A 38 4.98 2.40 -7.50
N LEU A 39 5.40 3.57 -7.97
CA LEU A 39 4.72 4.85 -7.78
C LEU A 39 4.07 5.23 -9.10
N VAL A 40 2.75 5.41 -9.11
CA VAL A 40 1.99 5.78 -10.32
C VAL A 40 1.45 7.20 -10.15
N ASP A 41 2.02 8.12 -10.89
CA ASP A 41 1.61 9.52 -10.91
C ASP A 41 0.42 9.75 -11.84
N ASP A 42 -0.63 10.37 -11.30
CA ASP A 42 -1.87 10.67 -12.02
C ASP A 42 -1.91 12.10 -12.56
N MET A 43 -0.84 12.52 -13.27
CA MET A 43 -0.69 13.87 -13.83
C MET A 43 -0.57 14.95 -12.76
N SER A 44 0.36 14.81 -11.83
CA SER A 44 0.68 15.89 -10.88
C SER A 44 1.20 17.14 -11.57
N GLU A 45 0.76 18.29 -11.09
CA GLU A 45 1.17 19.62 -11.58
C GLU A 45 2.19 20.28 -10.65
N ASP A 46 2.43 19.69 -9.46
CA ASP A 46 3.39 20.13 -8.45
C ASP A 46 4.73 19.39 -8.58
N GLN A 47 5.60 19.45 -7.57
CA GLN A 47 6.91 18.79 -7.58
C GLN A 47 6.88 17.30 -7.23
N THR A 48 5.71 16.67 -7.13
CA THR A 48 5.56 15.25 -6.73
C THR A 48 6.46 14.31 -7.53
N VAL A 49 6.41 14.41 -8.87
CA VAL A 49 7.17 13.51 -9.77
C VAL A 49 8.68 13.74 -9.65
N ASP A 50 9.11 14.99 -9.59
CA ASP A 50 10.54 15.34 -9.50
C ASP A 50 11.14 14.86 -8.18
N ILE A 51 10.40 15.03 -7.08
CA ILE A 51 10.81 14.51 -5.76
C ILE A 51 10.87 12.99 -5.79
N ALA A 52 9.85 12.31 -6.32
CA ALA A 52 9.81 10.86 -6.40
C ALA A 52 11.00 10.30 -7.20
N LYS A 53 11.25 10.82 -8.40
CA LYS A 53 12.37 10.40 -9.25
C LYS A 53 13.72 10.62 -8.58
N ARG A 54 13.93 11.79 -7.97
CA ARG A 54 15.17 12.11 -7.26
C ARG A 54 15.46 11.15 -6.10
N LEU A 55 14.44 10.79 -5.32
CA LEU A 55 14.60 9.90 -4.16
C LEU A 55 14.78 8.43 -4.52
N THR A 56 14.37 8.05 -5.71
CA THR A 56 14.43 6.65 -6.17
C THR A 56 15.52 6.41 -7.22
N GLU A 57 16.29 7.44 -7.56
CA GLU A 57 17.37 7.35 -8.55
C GLU A 57 18.37 6.26 -8.19
N GLY A 58 18.65 5.37 -9.15
CA GLY A 58 19.58 4.25 -8.97
C GLY A 58 19.06 3.09 -8.11
N ASN A 59 17.84 3.12 -7.63
CA ASN A 59 17.25 2.01 -6.89
C ASN A 59 16.42 1.11 -7.83
N GLU A 60 16.97 -0.04 -8.19
CA GLU A 60 16.35 -0.99 -9.13
C GLU A 60 15.03 -1.62 -8.62
N LYS A 61 14.77 -1.55 -7.30
CA LYS A 61 13.53 -2.05 -6.72
C LYS A 61 12.34 -1.10 -6.88
N ILE A 62 12.59 0.16 -7.31
CA ILE A 62 11.55 1.19 -7.32
C ILE A 62 11.34 1.75 -8.72
N THR A 63 10.10 1.78 -9.16
CA THR A 63 9.69 2.32 -10.46
C THR A 63 8.74 3.50 -10.26
N VAL A 64 8.98 4.59 -10.99
CA VAL A 64 8.08 5.75 -11.06
C VAL A 64 7.47 5.83 -12.45
N LEU A 65 6.15 5.66 -12.53
CA LEU A 65 5.38 5.81 -13.76
C LEU A 65 4.59 7.13 -13.73
N THR A 66 4.50 7.79 -14.88
CA THR A 66 3.68 9.00 -15.08
C THR A 66 2.63 8.73 -16.14
N ASN A 67 1.38 9.01 -15.82
CA ASN A 67 0.29 8.91 -16.78
C ASN A 67 0.30 10.06 -17.78
N SER A 68 -0.15 9.78 -19.00
CA SER A 68 -0.42 10.81 -20.02
C SER A 68 -1.88 11.31 -20.01
N GLU A 69 -2.75 10.66 -19.24
CA GLU A 69 -4.15 11.03 -19.00
C GLU A 69 -4.54 10.69 -17.57
N LYS A 70 -5.54 11.40 -17.03
CA LYS A 70 -6.04 11.16 -15.66
C LYS A 70 -6.77 9.82 -15.58
N LYS A 71 -6.34 8.95 -14.65
CA LYS A 71 -6.89 7.59 -14.50
C LYS A 71 -7.54 7.35 -13.15
N TYR A 72 -7.30 8.22 -12.17
CA TYR A 72 -7.74 8.10 -10.79
C TYR A 72 -7.13 6.90 -10.02
N SER A 73 -7.15 6.99 -8.71
CA SER A 73 -6.40 6.11 -7.81
C SER A 73 -6.65 4.62 -8.05
N LEU A 74 -7.91 4.19 -8.18
CA LEU A 74 -8.22 2.77 -8.33
C LEU A 74 -7.60 2.15 -9.59
N ARG A 75 -7.66 2.87 -10.72
CA ARG A 75 -7.08 2.40 -11.98
C ARG A 75 -5.55 2.43 -11.92
N ASN A 76 -4.98 3.44 -11.30
CA ASN A 76 -3.53 3.52 -11.08
C ASN A 76 -3.00 2.36 -10.24
N ILE A 77 -3.70 2.01 -9.15
CA ILE A 77 -3.36 0.85 -8.34
C ILE A 77 -3.47 -0.45 -9.17
N TYR A 78 -4.56 -0.63 -9.90
CA TYR A 78 -4.74 -1.81 -10.75
C TYR A 78 -3.63 -1.95 -11.80
N GLU A 79 -3.35 -0.90 -12.57
CA GLU A 79 -2.31 -0.92 -13.59
C GLU A 79 -0.91 -1.04 -12.98
N GLY A 80 -0.66 -0.41 -11.82
CA GLY A 80 0.59 -0.52 -11.08
C GLY A 80 0.87 -1.95 -10.59
N ILE A 81 -0.15 -2.64 -10.06
CA ILE A 81 -0.03 -4.05 -9.68
C ILE A 81 0.40 -4.89 -10.89
N HIS A 82 -0.27 -4.73 -12.03
CA HIS A 82 0.04 -5.53 -13.23
C HIS A 82 1.39 -5.19 -13.85
N ALA A 83 1.86 -3.94 -13.70
CA ALA A 83 3.19 -3.54 -14.17
C ALA A 83 4.33 -4.20 -13.37
N LEU A 84 4.08 -4.60 -12.13
CA LEU A 84 5.03 -5.36 -11.30
C LEU A 84 5.08 -6.86 -11.64
N ASN A 85 4.24 -7.34 -12.58
CA ASN A 85 4.15 -8.76 -12.99
C ASN A 85 4.05 -9.72 -11.80
N PRO A 86 3.03 -9.57 -10.95
CA PRO A 86 2.90 -10.37 -9.74
C PRO A 86 2.76 -11.85 -10.03
N GLU A 87 3.37 -12.66 -9.21
CA GLU A 87 3.19 -14.11 -9.19
C GLU A 87 2.12 -14.52 -8.16
N LYS A 88 1.62 -15.74 -8.32
CA LYS A 88 0.64 -16.28 -7.36
C LYS A 88 1.22 -16.29 -5.95
N ASN A 89 0.46 -15.79 -4.99
CA ASN A 89 0.80 -15.60 -3.57
C ASN A 89 1.74 -14.43 -3.26
N ASP A 90 2.21 -13.65 -4.22
CA ASP A 90 2.84 -12.36 -3.91
C ASP A 90 1.88 -11.50 -3.10
N ILE A 91 2.40 -10.73 -2.18
CA ILE A 91 1.59 -9.88 -1.31
C ILE A 91 1.57 -8.47 -1.88
N ILE A 92 0.40 -8.05 -2.31
CA ILE A 92 0.16 -6.66 -2.75
C ILE A 92 -0.02 -5.79 -1.51
N VAL A 93 0.67 -4.65 -1.49
CA VAL A 93 0.59 -3.63 -0.44
C VAL A 93 0.16 -2.31 -1.07
N THR A 94 -1.03 -1.81 -0.72
CA THR A 94 -1.48 -0.50 -1.21
C THR A 94 -1.15 0.56 -0.17
N LEU A 95 -0.27 1.50 -0.55
CA LEU A 95 0.14 2.64 0.27
C LEU A 95 -0.22 3.92 -0.48
N ASP A 96 -1.10 4.75 0.08
CA ASP A 96 -1.50 5.99 -0.58
C ASP A 96 -0.32 6.98 -0.62
N GLY A 97 -0.23 7.83 -1.66
CA GLY A 97 0.93 8.70 -1.92
C GLY A 97 1.17 9.79 -0.88
N ASP A 98 0.21 10.03 0.01
CA ASP A 98 0.24 10.97 1.13
C ASP A 98 0.29 10.30 2.51
N ASP A 99 0.36 8.95 2.54
CA ASP A 99 0.53 8.15 3.75
C ASP A 99 1.97 7.62 3.89
N TRP A 100 2.35 7.17 5.09
CA TRP A 100 3.64 6.53 5.36
C TRP A 100 3.56 5.44 6.41
N LEU A 101 4.49 4.50 6.32
CA LEU A 101 4.59 3.37 7.24
C LEU A 101 5.03 3.84 8.64
N ALA A 102 4.46 3.25 9.68
CA ALA A 102 4.63 3.68 11.06
C ALA A 102 6.05 3.53 11.61
N ASN A 103 6.79 2.52 11.14
CA ASN A 103 8.17 2.22 11.55
C ASN A 103 8.87 1.34 10.50
N ASP A 104 10.10 0.91 10.78
CA ASP A 104 10.95 0.09 9.89
C ASP A 104 10.63 -1.42 9.91
N GLN A 105 9.70 -1.90 10.73
CA GLN A 105 9.34 -3.31 10.89
C GLN A 105 7.98 -3.68 10.30
N VAL A 106 7.34 -2.77 9.56
CA VAL A 106 6.00 -3.03 9.01
C VAL A 106 6.02 -4.21 8.04
N PHE A 107 7.00 -4.31 7.16
CA PHE A 107 7.11 -5.42 6.20
C PHE A 107 7.40 -6.74 6.88
N ASN A 108 8.27 -6.76 7.89
CA ASN A 108 8.50 -7.95 8.72
C ASN A 108 7.22 -8.40 9.43
N THR A 109 6.44 -7.45 9.95
CA THR A 109 5.15 -7.74 10.61
C THR A 109 4.14 -8.34 9.62
N LEU A 110 4.07 -7.83 8.40
CA LEU A 110 3.23 -8.40 7.34
C LEU A 110 3.69 -9.81 7.00
N ASN A 111 4.97 -10.00 6.72
CA ASN A 111 5.54 -11.31 6.40
C ASN A 111 5.23 -12.34 7.49
N GLN A 112 5.47 -12.00 8.75
CA GLN A 112 5.14 -12.86 9.88
C GLN A 112 3.65 -13.20 9.91
N ARG A 113 2.77 -12.21 9.74
CA ARG A 113 1.32 -12.41 9.78
C ARG A 113 0.84 -13.37 8.69
N TYR A 114 1.31 -13.19 7.46
CA TYR A 114 0.95 -14.07 6.34
C TYR A 114 1.44 -15.50 6.54
N ASN A 115 2.65 -15.67 7.07
CA ASN A 115 3.22 -17.01 7.35
C ASN A 115 2.51 -17.73 8.50
N GLU A 116 2.17 -17.00 9.58
CA GLU A 116 1.56 -17.61 10.77
C GLU A 116 0.08 -17.96 10.56
N THR A 117 -0.66 -17.14 9.83
CA THR A 117 -2.12 -17.27 9.74
C THR A 117 -2.61 -17.84 8.42
N GLY A 118 -1.80 -17.77 7.35
CA GLY A 118 -2.22 -18.12 6.00
C GLY A 118 -3.35 -17.25 5.45
N CYS A 119 -3.59 -16.06 6.03
CA CYS A 119 -4.68 -15.18 5.63
C CYS A 119 -4.54 -14.71 4.17
N TRP A 120 -5.66 -14.32 3.57
CA TRP A 120 -5.70 -13.79 2.20
C TRP A 120 -5.48 -12.30 2.13
N MET A 121 -5.84 -11.58 3.19
CA MET A 121 -5.67 -10.13 3.27
C MET A 121 -5.45 -9.67 4.71
N THR A 122 -4.78 -8.54 4.86
CA THR A 122 -4.70 -7.82 6.12
C THR A 122 -5.08 -6.36 5.93
N TYR A 123 -5.52 -5.75 7.00
CA TYR A 123 -5.74 -4.31 7.09
C TYR A 123 -5.45 -3.84 8.51
N GLY A 124 -5.08 -2.59 8.66
CA GLY A 124 -4.63 -2.04 9.91
C GLY A 124 -5.48 -0.86 10.39
N SER A 125 -4.89 -0.10 11.30
CA SER A 125 -5.37 1.18 11.78
C SER A 125 -4.33 2.25 11.49
N TYR A 126 -4.70 3.52 11.58
CA TYR A 126 -3.83 4.65 11.27
C TYR A 126 -3.80 5.68 12.40
N LEU A 127 -2.81 6.53 12.35
CA LEU A 127 -2.72 7.74 13.17
C LEU A 127 -2.82 8.96 12.24
N GLU A 128 -3.61 9.95 12.64
CA GLU A 128 -3.72 11.21 11.91
C GLU A 128 -2.53 12.11 12.22
N PHE A 129 -1.89 12.62 11.19
CA PHE A 129 -0.81 13.59 11.34
C PHE A 129 -1.34 15.02 11.14
N PRO A 130 -0.84 16.00 11.93
CA PRO A 130 0.24 15.93 12.92
C PRO A 130 -0.23 15.59 14.36
N GLN A 131 -1.51 15.42 14.60
CA GLN A 131 -2.09 15.32 15.93
C GLN A 131 -1.76 14.02 16.65
N GLY A 132 -1.42 12.94 15.92
CA GLY A 132 -1.19 11.61 16.48
C GLY A 132 -2.48 10.95 17.00
N THR A 133 -3.64 11.47 16.60
CA THR A 133 -4.94 10.91 16.98
C THR A 133 -5.13 9.56 16.30
N ARG A 134 -5.61 8.56 17.04
CA ARG A 134 -6.03 7.30 16.41
C ARG A 134 -7.23 7.54 15.51
N GLY A 135 -7.10 7.11 14.27
CA GLY A 135 -8.21 7.03 13.34
C GLY A 135 -9.22 5.94 13.72
N VAL A 136 -10.15 5.67 12.84
CA VAL A 136 -11.16 4.62 13.06
C VAL A 136 -10.46 3.28 13.25
N GLU A 137 -10.72 2.62 14.38
CA GLU A 137 -10.16 1.31 14.67
C GLU A 137 -10.73 0.27 13.72
N SER A 138 -9.85 -0.38 13.00
CA SER A 138 -10.22 -1.50 12.12
C SER A 138 -10.70 -2.68 12.95
N SER A 139 -11.77 -3.32 12.49
CA SER A 139 -12.33 -4.49 13.14
C SER A 139 -12.59 -5.62 12.13
N ALA A 140 -12.39 -6.86 12.55
CA ALA A 140 -12.72 -7.99 11.70
C ALA A 140 -14.22 -8.02 11.36
N TYR A 141 -14.54 -8.50 10.17
CA TYR A 141 -15.89 -8.90 9.84
C TYR A 141 -16.26 -10.14 10.67
N ARG A 142 -17.43 -10.13 11.25
CA ARG A 142 -17.93 -11.30 11.99
C ARG A 142 -18.48 -12.34 11.00
N PRO A 143 -18.45 -13.65 11.34
CA PRO A 143 -19.02 -14.68 10.47
C PRO A 143 -20.45 -14.39 10.01
N GLU A 144 -21.27 -13.80 10.89
CA GLU A 144 -22.62 -13.36 10.57
C GLU A 144 -22.70 -12.23 9.55
N ASP A 145 -21.67 -11.39 9.47
CA ASP A 145 -21.57 -10.30 8.49
C ASP A 145 -21.18 -10.84 7.08
N LEU A 146 -20.62 -12.05 7.00
CA LEU A 146 -20.12 -12.66 5.76
C LEU A 146 -21.02 -13.77 5.20
N GLY A 147 -21.99 -14.24 5.98
CA GLY A 147 -22.84 -15.39 5.66
C GLY A 147 -24.10 -15.07 4.86
N ASP A 148 -24.35 -13.83 4.54
CA ASP A 148 -25.56 -13.38 3.84
C ASP A 148 -25.19 -12.64 2.56
N ASP A 149 -25.66 -13.16 1.41
CA ASP A 149 -25.50 -12.52 0.09
C ASP A 149 -26.09 -11.10 0.02
N SER A 150 -26.90 -10.72 1.01
CA SER A 150 -27.46 -9.37 1.16
C SER A 150 -26.48 -8.38 1.80
N PHE A 151 -25.32 -8.82 2.35
CA PHE A 151 -24.39 -7.91 3.00
C PHE A 151 -23.78 -6.93 1.99
N ASN A 152 -24.15 -5.67 2.13
CA ASN A 152 -23.63 -4.60 1.28
C ASN A 152 -22.42 -3.94 1.92
N PHE A 153 -21.22 -4.33 1.52
CA PHE A 153 -19.95 -3.76 2.00
C PHE A 153 -19.85 -2.24 1.79
N ARG A 154 -20.62 -1.68 0.86
CA ARG A 154 -20.62 -0.23 0.57
C ARG A 154 -21.49 0.57 1.54
N GLU A 155 -22.49 -0.05 2.13
CA GLU A 155 -23.42 0.58 3.09
C GLU A 155 -23.02 0.30 4.55
N GLY A 156 -22.10 -0.62 4.76
CA GLY A 156 -21.58 -0.98 6.08
C GLY A 156 -20.67 0.09 6.69
N LYS A 157 -20.37 -0.06 7.98
CA LYS A 157 -19.36 0.76 8.64
C LYS A 157 -17.99 0.52 8.00
N TRP A 158 -17.23 1.59 7.80
CA TRP A 158 -15.82 1.50 7.41
C TRP A 158 -15.04 0.64 8.41
N ARG A 159 -14.50 -0.47 7.93
CA ARG A 159 -13.77 -1.44 8.77
C ARG A 159 -12.35 -1.71 8.27
N VAL A 160 -12.12 -1.52 6.99
CA VAL A 160 -10.85 -1.80 6.32
C VAL A 160 -10.07 -0.51 6.14
N SER A 161 -9.09 -0.27 7.00
CA SER A 161 -8.24 0.92 6.93
C SER A 161 -6.81 0.57 6.46
N HIS A 162 -5.94 1.56 6.43
CA HIS A 162 -4.53 1.42 6.06
C HIS A 162 -3.76 0.59 7.10
N LEU A 163 -2.78 -0.16 6.79
CA LEU A 163 -2.30 -0.55 5.49
C LEU A 163 -3.14 -1.71 4.94
N ARG A 164 -3.59 -1.65 3.70
CA ARG A 164 -4.35 -2.73 3.06
C ARG A 164 -3.41 -3.61 2.26
N THR A 165 -3.44 -4.91 2.53
CA THR A 165 -2.63 -5.88 1.81
C THR A 165 -3.44 -7.12 1.45
N PHE A 166 -3.08 -7.81 0.36
CA PHE A 166 -3.76 -9.04 -0.06
C PHE A 166 -2.84 -9.91 -0.92
N LYS A 167 -3.08 -11.23 -0.91
CA LYS A 167 -2.41 -12.16 -1.82
C LYS A 167 -2.91 -12.00 -3.24
N TYR A 168 -1.98 -12.01 -4.19
CA TYR A 168 -2.30 -12.07 -5.61
C TYR A 168 -2.59 -13.51 -6.04
N GLY A 169 -3.68 -13.74 -6.83
CA GLY A 169 -3.99 -15.06 -7.38
C GLY A 169 -5.44 -15.47 -7.37
#